data_9cbbc9b1ea63c2937a060d4c0a8d5453
#
_entry.id   9cbbc9b1ea63c2937a060d4c0a8d5453
#
_cell.length_a   1.000
_cell.length_b   1.000
_cell.length_c   1.000
_cell.angle_alpha   90.00
_cell.angle_beta   90.00
_cell.angle_gamma   90.00
#
_symmetry.space_group_name_H-M   'P 1'
#
loop_
_entity.id
_entity.type
_entity.pdbx_description
1 polymer ?
#
loop_
_entity_poly.entity_id
_entity_poly.type
_entity_poly.pdbx_seq_one_letter_code
_entity_poly.pdbx_strand_id
1 'polypeptide(L)'
;MKKILSLVGLLISLGQMPSTHAQPIYRQDKTNPDIYRHVKAPQMQRKEFHLPDVNGYHVYKADLHLHTMFSDGNVTPEFRVQEAWYDGLDVIAITDHIEGRKWEGKMLKFLKGYLPKGTVPVNDKVSRQPADKRGIQADLNVSYQSAAAVADEYGMTVIPGAEITREPVAIGHFNALFIKDANKIYDANPAVAIENARQQGALIQHNHPGWRRTSVKMTEFETQVYEKGYINGIEVMNGSQFYPSVLQRAQERRLYVAANTDMHLTTQLYYQGEQRNMTLILAKDKSLQSLKEALKERRTLAYSFGTVAGDEQLVKDFFLACIHAEVIKTDANGKHKVMLTNNSSVDFHLNFNGNSVCLDACSSRVVSAGKSLSFIVDNLWIPGDARHPRIVIPIQ
;
A
#
# COMPACT_ATOMS: atom_id res chain seq x y z
N MET A 1 32.18 1.57 83.94
CA MET A 1 32.06 1.07 82.57
C MET A 1 30.85 1.73 81.91
N LYS A 2 31.07 2.80 81.17
CA LYS A 2 30.02 3.56 80.48
C LYS A 2 29.99 3.11 78.97
N LYS A 3 28.89 2.57 78.52
CA LYS A 3 28.64 2.21 77.12
C LYS A 3 28.27 3.50 76.40
N ILE A 4 29.05 3.86 75.39
CA ILE A 4 28.76 4.96 74.45
C ILE A 4 27.95 4.37 73.35
N LEU A 5 26.65 4.78 73.21
CA LEU A 5 25.84 4.49 72.07
C LEU A 5 26.16 5.52 70.94
N SER A 6 26.67 5.02 69.82
CA SER A 6 26.92 5.86 68.63
C SER A 6 25.64 5.94 67.81
N LEU A 7 25.06 7.13 67.73
CA LEU A 7 23.87 7.40 66.92
C LEU A 7 24.37 7.75 65.48
N VAL A 8 24.21 6.85 64.55
CA VAL A 8 24.45 7.13 63.11
C VAL A 8 23.22 7.85 62.55
N GLY A 9 23.38 9.14 62.35
CA GLY A 9 22.36 9.96 61.69
C GLY A 9 22.31 9.67 60.19
N LEU A 10 21.21 9.09 59.74
CA LEU A 10 20.91 8.91 58.30
C LEU A 10 20.43 10.26 57.72
N LEU A 11 21.33 10.99 57.07
CA LEU A 11 20.97 12.17 56.28
C LEU A 11 20.22 11.70 55.00
N ILE A 12 18.90 11.76 55.06
CA ILE A 12 18.06 11.66 53.85
C ILE A 12 18.20 12.99 53.10
N SER A 13 18.98 12.97 52.02
CA SER A 13 18.99 14.08 51.06
C SER A 13 17.61 14.08 50.38
N LEU A 14 16.75 15.02 50.70
CA LEU A 14 15.56 15.38 49.95
C LEU A 14 16.05 15.92 48.60
N GLY A 15 16.21 15.02 47.63
CA GLY A 15 16.39 15.39 46.24
C GLY A 15 15.18 16.25 45.84
N GLN A 16 15.44 17.48 45.45
CA GLN A 16 14.43 18.32 44.81
C GLN A 16 13.90 17.58 43.60
N MET A 17 12.65 17.04 43.71
CA MET A 17 11.95 16.59 42.53
C MET A 17 11.83 17.78 41.57
N PRO A 18 12.19 17.62 40.29
CA PRO A 18 11.99 18.70 39.34
C PRO A 18 10.49 19.02 39.34
N SER A 19 10.13 20.26 39.64
CA SER A 19 8.78 20.75 39.59
C SER A 19 8.31 20.58 38.13
N THR A 20 7.51 19.57 37.87
CA THR A 20 6.81 19.43 36.59
C THR A 20 5.78 20.54 36.54
N HIS A 21 6.17 21.73 36.09
CA HIS A 21 5.22 22.75 35.74
C HIS A 21 4.32 22.17 34.65
N ALA A 22 3.03 22.06 34.95
CA ALA A 22 2.06 21.68 33.93
C ALA A 22 2.21 22.63 32.75
N GLN A 23 2.45 22.10 31.57
CA GLN A 23 2.55 22.92 30.37
C GLN A 23 1.19 23.61 30.11
N PRO A 24 1.18 24.88 29.72
CA PRO A 24 -0.05 25.56 29.44
C PRO A 24 -0.81 24.83 28.33
N ILE A 25 -2.12 24.70 28.47
CA ILE A 25 -2.99 24.06 27.49
C ILE A 25 -3.06 24.88 26.18
N TYR A 26 -2.98 26.20 26.32
CA TYR A 26 -3.02 27.16 25.21
C TYR A 26 -1.80 28.07 25.22
N ARG A 27 -1.34 28.48 24.05
CA ARG A 27 -0.37 29.55 23.84
C ARG A 27 -1.00 30.64 22.99
N GLN A 28 -0.78 31.90 23.36
CA GLN A 28 -1.17 33.05 22.58
C GLN A 28 -0.45 33.06 21.22
N ASP A 29 -1.15 33.31 20.14
CA ASP A 29 -0.56 33.43 18.82
C ASP A 29 0.32 34.70 18.75
N LYS A 30 1.50 34.55 18.13
CA LYS A 30 2.47 35.66 18.06
C LYS A 30 2.06 36.78 17.10
N THR A 31 1.21 36.45 16.13
CA THR A 31 0.79 37.37 15.07
C THR A 31 -0.59 37.98 15.32
N ASN A 32 -1.40 37.30 16.13
CA ASN A 32 -2.72 37.77 16.54
C ASN A 32 -2.95 37.46 18.02
N PRO A 33 -2.80 38.44 18.92
CA PRO A 33 -2.93 38.23 20.36
C PRO A 33 -4.33 37.83 20.84
N ASP A 34 -5.34 37.96 20.02
CA ASP A 34 -6.72 37.52 20.35
C ASP A 34 -6.93 36.03 20.12
N ILE A 35 -5.94 35.34 19.48
CA ILE A 35 -6.01 33.94 19.20
C ILE A 35 -5.09 33.17 20.17
N TYR A 36 -5.66 32.13 20.79
CA TYR A 36 -4.96 31.16 21.59
C TYR A 36 -4.98 29.80 20.90
N ARG A 37 -3.82 29.21 20.66
CA ARG A 37 -3.69 27.90 20.02
C ARG A 37 -3.44 26.81 21.07
N HIS A 38 -4.16 25.72 20.97
CA HIS A 38 -3.97 24.56 21.84
C HIS A 38 -2.58 23.95 21.60
N VAL A 39 -1.74 23.83 22.65
CA VAL A 39 -0.35 23.37 22.51
C VAL A 39 -0.22 21.91 22.07
N LYS A 40 -1.24 21.10 22.30
CA LYS A 40 -1.34 19.70 21.85
C LYS A 40 -2.25 19.52 20.64
N ALA A 41 -2.56 20.61 19.93
CA ALA A 41 -3.36 20.48 18.71
C ALA A 41 -2.63 19.54 17.74
N PRO A 42 -3.29 18.50 17.24
CA PRO A 42 -2.66 17.60 16.30
C PRO A 42 -2.30 18.38 15.04
N GLN A 43 -1.11 18.10 14.53
CA GLN A 43 -0.66 18.59 13.23
C GLN A 43 -0.70 17.43 12.25
N MET A 44 -1.18 17.70 11.05
CA MET A 44 -1.15 16.72 9.99
C MET A 44 0.30 16.52 9.56
N GLN A 45 0.83 15.33 9.79
CA GLN A 45 2.19 14.94 9.39
C GLN A 45 2.10 13.68 8.55
N ARG A 46 2.88 13.65 7.47
CA ARG A 46 3.03 12.44 6.65
C ARG A 46 3.61 11.32 7.51
N LYS A 47 3.03 10.14 7.43
CA LYS A 47 3.59 8.93 8.05
C LYS A 47 4.92 8.57 7.36
N GLU A 48 5.92 8.30 8.15
CA GLU A 48 7.20 7.80 7.64
C GLU A 48 7.14 6.28 7.51
N PHE A 49 7.34 5.78 6.30
CA PHE A 49 7.50 4.36 6.02
C PHE A 49 8.73 4.18 5.13
N HIS A 50 9.87 3.94 5.78
CA HIS A 50 11.16 3.85 5.14
C HIS A 50 11.41 2.48 4.55
N LEU A 51 11.81 2.44 3.27
CA LEU A 51 12.28 1.25 2.57
C LEU A 51 13.57 1.59 1.83
N PRO A 52 14.61 0.75 1.90
CA PRO A 52 15.84 0.97 1.16
C PRO A 52 15.63 0.71 -0.34
N ASP A 53 16.55 1.20 -1.15
CA ASP A 53 16.64 0.85 -2.56
C ASP A 53 16.98 -0.64 -2.73
N VAL A 54 16.40 -1.28 -3.74
CA VAL A 54 16.61 -2.69 -4.04
C VAL A 54 17.11 -2.85 -5.47
N ASN A 55 18.24 -3.53 -5.67
CA ASN A 55 18.84 -3.79 -6.99
C ASN A 55 19.02 -2.51 -7.84
N GLY A 56 19.32 -1.37 -7.17
CA GLY A 56 19.51 -0.09 -7.83
C GLY A 56 18.22 0.58 -8.34
N TYR A 57 17.08 0.20 -7.79
CA TYR A 57 15.77 0.83 -7.97
C TYR A 57 15.28 1.39 -6.65
N HIS A 58 14.61 2.54 -6.70
CA HIS A 58 13.84 3.07 -5.58
C HIS A 58 12.57 2.25 -5.37
N VAL A 59 12.15 2.09 -4.12
CA VAL A 59 10.91 1.38 -3.75
C VAL A 59 9.80 2.39 -3.52
N TYR A 60 8.92 2.57 -4.51
CA TYR A 60 7.78 3.47 -4.43
C TYR A 60 6.57 2.74 -3.85
N LYS A 61 5.92 3.36 -2.88
CA LYS A 61 4.73 2.86 -2.19
C LYS A 61 3.48 3.30 -2.95
N ALA A 62 2.74 2.36 -3.50
CA ALA A 62 1.59 2.63 -4.35
C ALA A 62 0.30 1.97 -3.84
N ASP A 63 -0.85 2.60 -4.11
CA ASP A 63 -2.15 1.95 -4.09
C ASP A 63 -2.79 2.08 -5.47
N LEU A 64 -2.97 0.94 -6.12
CA LEU A 64 -3.41 0.86 -7.52
C LEU A 64 -4.91 0.57 -7.66
N HIS A 65 -5.70 0.70 -6.55
CA HIS A 65 -7.13 0.40 -6.54
C HIS A 65 -7.86 1.29 -5.51
N LEU A 66 -8.40 2.41 -6.00
CA LEU A 66 -9.07 3.42 -5.18
C LEU A 66 -10.35 3.92 -5.84
N HIS A 67 -11.39 4.07 -5.03
CA HIS A 67 -12.69 4.60 -5.44
C HIS A 67 -12.95 5.98 -4.86
N THR A 68 -13.65 6.80 -5.63
CA THR A 68 -14.08 8.14 -5.24
C THR A 68 -15.59 8.26 -5.35
N MET A 69 -16.12 9.42 -4.98
CA MET A 69 -17.54 9.72 -5.12
C MET A 69 -18.02 9.78 -6.60
N PHE A 70 -17.11 9.67 -7.56
CA PHE A 70 -17.44 9.53 -8.98
C PHE A 70 -17.89 8.10 -9.35
N SER A 71 -17.69 7.12 -8.47
CA SER A 71 -18.31 5.79 -8.56
C SER A 71 -19.15 5.49 -7.32
N ASP A 72 -18.64 4.77 -6.38
CA ASP A 72 -19.32 4.36 -5.14
C ASP A 72 -18.50 4.61 -3.87
N GLY A 73 -17.34 5.23 -3.99
CA GLY A 73 -16.58 5.76 -2.87
C GLY A 73 -17.25 7.01 -2.24
N ASN A 74 -16.83 7.39 -1.04
CA ASN A 74 -17.44 8.45 -0.25
C ASN A 74 -16.58 9.72 -0.13
N VAL A 75 -15.44 9.77 -0.82
CA VAL A 75 -14.50 10.89 -0.75
C VAL A 75 -14.18 11.45 -2.13
N THR A 76 -13.70 12.69 -2.19
CA THR A 76 -13.30 13.31 -3.45
C THR A 76 -11.97 12.74 -3.97
N PRO A 77 -11.68 12.85 -5.26
CA PRO A 77 -10.38 12.45 -5.81
C PRO A 77 -9.19 13.19 -5.18
N GLU A 78 -9.35 14.49 -4.91
CA GLU A 78 -8.33 15.32 -4.27
C GLU A 78 -8.03 14.82 -2.84
N PHE A 79 -9.08 14.42 -2.11
CA PHE A 79 -8.91 13.83 -0.77
C PHE A 79 -8.14 12.52 -0.83
N ARG A 80 -8.32 11.68 -1.88
CA ARG A 80 -7.53 10.46 -2.07
C ARG A 80 -6.03 10.73 -2.19
N VAL A 81 -5.66 11.81 -2.89
CA VAL A 81 -4.25 12.24 -2.98
C VAL A 81 -3.72 12.65 -1.60
N GLN A 82 -4.45 13.49 -0.89
CA GLN A 82 -4.07 13.98 0.42
C GLN A 82 -3.97 12.84 1.45
N GLU A 83 -4.95 11.94 1.48
CA GLU A 83 -4.99 10.78 2.36
C GLU A 83 -3.82 9.82 2.11
N ALA A 84 -3.54 9.51 0.83
CA ALA A 84 -2.44 8.66 0.45
C ALA A 84 -1.08 9.27 0.83
N TRP A 85 -0.91 10.57 0.61
CA TRP A 85 0.27 11.30 1.07
C TRP A 85 0.42 11.20 2.59
N TYR A 86 -0.66 11.45 3.33
CA TYR A 86 -0.66 11.35 4.79
C TYR A 86 -0.24 9.95 5.28
N ASP A 87 -0.73 8.90 4.60
CA ASP A 87 -0.41 7.51 4.89
C ASP A 87 0.99 7.06 4.41
N GLY A 88 1.79 7.96 3.83
CA GLY A 88 3.17 7.70 3.44
C GLY A 88 3.34 7.12 2.03
N LEU A 89 2.29 7.11 1.19
CA LEU A 89 2.39 6.63 -0.19
C LEU A 89 3.03 7.66 -1.12
N ASP A 90 3.55 7.18 -2.24
CA ASP A 90 4.21 7.99 -3.28
C ASP A 90 3.37 8.04 -4.57
N VAL A 91 2.55 7.00 -4.79
CA VAL A 91 1.78 6.77 -6.02
C VAL A 91 0.38 6.28 -5.69
N ILE A 92 -0.61 6.76 -6.42
CA ILE A 92 -1.96 6.17 -6.41
C ILE A 92 -2.50 5.99 -7.82
N ALA A 93 -3.47 5.09 -7.99
CA ALA A 93 -4.32 5.05 -9.18
C ALA A 93 -5.76 5.39 -8.79
N ILE A 94 -6.41 6.26 -9.55
CA ILE A 94 -7.86 6.46 -9.45
C ILE A 94 -8.52 5.46 -10.38
N THR A 95 -9.30 4.56 -9.81
CA THR A 95 -9.90 3.42 -10.53
C THR A 95 -11.40 3.33 -10.30
N ASP A 96 -12.08 4.47 -10.38
CA ASP A 96 -13.55 4.50 -10.30
C ASP A 96 -14.20 3.54 -11.31
N HIS A 97 -15.27 2.89 -10.89
CA HIS A 97 -16.06 2.02 -11.77
C HIS A 97 -16.58 2.76 -13.00
N ILE A 98 -16.44 2.15 -14.18
CA ILE A 98 -17.05 2.69 -15.40
C ILE A 98 -18.55 2.36 -15.51
N GLU A 99 -19.04 1.32 -14.80
CA GLU A 99 -20.43 0.87 -14.82
C GLU A 99 -21.22 1.25 -13.55
N GLY A 100 -20.55 1.20 -12.40
CA GLY A 100 -21.16 1.35 -11.08
C GLY A 100 -20.98 2.74 -10.48
N ARG A 101 -21.60 3.77 -11.05
CA ARG A 101 -21.40 5.18 -10.66
C ARG A 101 -22.50 5.68 -9.73
N LYS A 102 -22.57 5.10 -8.56
CA LYS A 102 -23.68 5.25 -7.61
C LYS A 102 -23.95 6.69 -7.17
N TRP A 103 -22.91 7.48 -6.97
CA TRP A 103 -23.04 8.83 -6.42
C TRP A 103 -22.88 9.94 -7.46
N GLU A 104 -22.42 9.61 -8.65
CA GLU A 104 -22.06 10.57 -9.69
C GLU A 104 -23.18 11.57 -9.99
N GLY A 105 -24.43 11.12 -10.15
CA GLY A 105 -25.56 12.02 -10.43
C GLY A 105 -25.79 13.07 -9.33
N LYS A 106 -25.66 12.66 -8.08
CA LYS A 106 -25.82 13.57 -6.93
C LYS A 106 -24.68 14.58 -6.87
N MET A 107 -23.46 14.13 -7.14
CA MET A 107 -22.29 14.97 -7.09
C MET A 107 -22.24 15.96 -8.25
N LEU A 108 -22.49 15.51 -9.48
CA LEU A 108 -22.54 16.38 -10.65
C LEU A 108 -23.60 17.47 -10.49
N LYS A 109 -24.75 17.14 -9.90
CA LYS A 109 -25.81 18.11 -9.62
C LYS A 109 -25.36 19.19 -8.60
N PHE A 110 -24.69 18.77 -7.54
CA PHE A 110 -24.16 19.66 -6.51
C PHE A 110 -23.04 20.56 -7.03
N LEU A 111 -22.12 19.99 -7.83
CA LEU A 111 -20.91 20.65 -8.33
C LEU A 111 -21.09 21.30 -9.71
N LYS A 112 -22.29 21.42 -10.23
CA LYS A 112 -22.57 21.89 -11.60
C LYS A 112 -21.79 23.12 -12.03
N GLY A 113 -21.54 24.06 -11.12
CA GLY A 113 -20.76 25.28 -11.39
C GLY A 113 -19.24 25.09 -11.39
N TYR A 114 -18.75 23.94 -10.94
CA TYR A 114 -17.33 23.65 -10.73
C TYR A 114 -16.78 22.55 -11.64
N LEU A 115 -17.66 21.88 -12.38
CA LEU A 115 -17.25 20.78 -13.25
C LEU A 115 -16.65 21.30 -14.57
N PRO A 116 -15.72 20.58 -15.17
CA PRO A 116 -15.17 20.92 -16.47
C PRO A 116 -16.26 21.14 -17.53
N LYS A 117 -15.98 22.04 -18.45
CA LYS A 117 -16.92 22.32 -19.56
C LYS A 117 -17.13 21.05 -20.39
N GLY A 118 -18.36 20.67 -20.61
CA GLY A 118 -18.73 19.44 -21.33
C GLY A 118 -19.16 18.28 -20.42
N THR A 119 -18.97 18.39 -19.10
CA THR A 119 -19.51 17.42 -18.16
C THR A 119 -21.02 17.53 -18.11
N VAL A 120 -21.74 16.44 -18.34
CA VAL A 120 -23.21 16.42 -18.36
C VAL A 120 -23.74 15.84 -17.08
N PRO A 121 -24.70 16.50 -16.40
CA PRO A 121 -25.34 15.97 -15.21
C PRO A 121 -26.00 14.63 -15.48
N VAL A 122 -25.79 13.70 -14.56
CA VAL A 122 -26.31 12.35 -14.61
C VAL A 122 -27.76 12.31 -14.09
N ASN A 123 -28.54 11.38 -14.61
CA ASN A 123 -29.86 11.07 -14.08
C ASN A 123 -29.73 10.51 -12.65
N ASP A 124 -30.48 11.06 -11.70
CA ASP A 124 -30.50 10.65 -10.27
C ASP A 124 -30.87 9.15 -10.06
N LYS A 125 -31.40 8.50 -11.07
CA LYS A 125 -31.72 7.05 -11.07
C LYS A 125 -30.54 6.18 -11.46
N VAL A 126 -29.33 6.67 -11.33
CA VAL A 126 -28.10 5.93 -11.63
C VAL A 126 -28.06 4.68 -10.77
N SER A 127 -28.41 3.62 -11.40
CA SER A 127 -28.17 2.27 -10.92
C SER A 127 -26.93 1.71 -11.63
N ARG A 128 -26.55 0.50 -11.32
CA ARG A 128 -25.50 -0.27 -11.99
C ARG A 128 -25.82 -0.59 -13.46
N GLN A 129 -26.37 0.37 -14.21
CA GLN A 129 -26.70 0.20 -15.60
C GLN A 129 -25.60 0.75 -16.51
N PRO A 130 -25.44 0.17 -17.70
CA PRO A 130 -24.50 0.67 -18.72
C PRO A 130 -24.68 2.17 -19.01
N ALA A 131 -23.61 2.87 -19.32
CA ALA A 131 -23.63 4.32 -19.55
C ALA A 131 -24.62 4.73 -20.64
N ASP A 132 -24.71 3.97 -21.73
CA ASP A 132 -25.66 4.16 -22.83
C ASP A 132 -27.13 4.06 -22.41
N LYS A 133 -27.44 3.18 -21.46
CA LYS A 133 -28.81 2.99 -20.93
C LYS A 133 -29.14 3.96 -19.79
N ARG A 134 -28.14 4.57 -19.18
CA ARG A 134 -28.32 5.54 -18.08
C ARG A 134 -28.73 6.93 -18.59
N GLY A 135 -28.60 7.20 -19.87
CA GLY A 135 -28.73 8.54 -20.44
C GLY A 135 -27.67 9.51 -19.94
N ILE A 136 -26.50 8.98 -19.56
CA ILE A 136 -25.38 9.73 -19.00
C ILE A 136 -24.33 9.92 -20.07
N GLN A 137 -23.86 11.15 -20.20
CA GLN A 137 -22.70 11.50 -20.99
C GLN A 137 -21.70 12.28 -20.11
N ALA A 138 -21.48 11.79 -18.89
CA ALA A 138 -20.48 12.38 -18.02
C ALA A 138 -19.08 12.04 -18.51
N ASP A 139 -18.16 12.98 -18.39
CA ASP A 139 -16.75 12.72 -18.67
C ASP A 139 -16.17 11.84 -17.55
N LEU A 140 -15.86 10.59 -17.87
CA LEU A 140 -15.33 9.62 -16.92
C LEU A 140 -13.88 9.89 -16.54
N ASN A 141 -13.21 10.84 -17.19
CA ASN A 141 -11.83 11.23 -16.85
C ASN A 141 -11.77 12.25 -15.71
N VAL A 142 -12.91 12.84 -15.30
CA VAL A 142 -12.94 13.93 -14.32
C VAL A 142 -12.32 13.53 -12.99
N SER A 143 -12.58 12.31 -12.50
CA SER A 143 -12.02 11.86 -11.22
C SER A 143 -10.49 11.80 -11.23
N TYR A 144 -9.90 11.26 -12.28
CA TYR A 144 -8.46 11.28 -12.47
C TYR A 144 -7.93 12.73 -12.61
N GLN A 145 -8.57 13.56 -13.44
CA GLN A 145 -8.13 14.94 -13.68
C GLN A 145 -8.13 15.76 -12.39
N SER A 146 -9.16 15.61 -11.55
CA SER A 146 -9.25 16.26 -10.24
C SER A 146 -8.13 15.82 -9.29
N ALA A 147 -7.86 14.53 -9.21
CA ALA A 147 -6.76 14.01 -8.40
C ALA A 147 -5.39 14.51 -8.92
N ALA A 148 -5.18 14.46 -10.24
CA ALA A 148 -3.93 14.88 -10.86
C ALA A 148 -3.66 16.38 -10.69
N ALA A 149 -4.71 17.20 -10.64
CA ALA A 149 -4.59 18.65 -10.48
C ALA A 149 -3.95 19.08 -9.15
N VAL A 150 -4.06 18.26 -8.10
CA VAL A 150 -3.48 18.54 -6.76
C VAL A 150 -2.26 17.68 -6.44
N ALA A 151 -1.93 16.72 -7.29
CA ALA A 151 -0.89 15.74 -7.02
C ALA A 151 0.50 16.37 -6.75
N ASP A 152 0.86 17.40 -7.52
CA ASP A 152 2.15 18.09 -7.40
C ASP A 152 2.33 18.79 -6.05
N GLU A 153 1.24 19.30 -5.45
CA GLU A 153 1.27 19.95 -4.12
C GLU A 153 1.74 18.98 -3.04
N TYR A 154 1.47 17.68 -3.22
CA TYR A 154 1.86 16.59 -2.31
C TYR A 154 3.08 15.81 -2.80
N GLY A 155 3.64 16.16 -3.94
CA GLY A 155 4.71 15.40 -4.56
C GLY A 155 4.29 13.95 -4.87
N MET A 156 3.01 13.72 -5.18
CA MET A 156 2.43 12.41 -5.50
C MET A 156 2.40 12.18 -7.00
N THR A 157 2.39 10.92 -7.43
CA THR A 157 2.08 10.55 -8.81
C THR A 157 0.70 9.89 -8.86
N VAL A 158 -0.18 10.35 -9.74
CA VAL A 158 -1.50 9.76 -9.96
C VAL A 158 -1.53 9.03 -11.30
N ILE A 159 -1.81 7.74 -11.27
CA ILE A 159 -1.97 6.91 -12.46
C ILE A 159 -3.41 7.01 -12.95
N PRO A 160 -3.65 7.35 -14.24
CA PRO A 160 -4.99 7.29 -14.81
C PRO A 160 -5.45 5.85 -14.91
N GLY A 161 -6.60 5.56 -14.31
CA GLY A 161 -7.16 4.22 -14.28
C GLY A 161 -8.70 4.21 -14.32
N ALA A 162 -9.25 3.03 -14.42
CA ALA A 162 -10.67 2.77 -14.28
C ALA A 162 -10.88 1.30 -13.91
N GLU A 163 -11.89 1.00 -13.11
CA GLU A 163 -12.28 -0.38 -12.86
C GLU A 163 -13.41 -0.81 -13.79
N ILE A 164 -13.16 -1.91 -14.49
CA ILE A 164 -14.14 -2.64 -15.32
C ILE A 164 -14.78 -3.68 -14.40
N THR A 165 -16.01 -3.40 -13.98
CA THR A 165 -16.76 -4.20 -13.02
C THR A 165 -17.95 -4.84 -13.68
N ARG A 166 -18.17 -6.10 -13.40
CA ARG A 166 -19.33 -6.81 -13.93
C ARG A 166 -20.02 -7.64 -12.86
N GLU A 167 -21.31 -7.52 -12.86
CA GLU A 167 -22.19 -8.46 -12.20
C GLU A 167 -22.76 -9.42 -13.26
N PRO A 168 -22.82 -10.72 -13.02
CA PRO A 168 -22.51 -11.40 -11.75
C PRO A 168 -21.01 -11.53 -11.47
N VAL A 169 -20.66 -11.81 -10.22
CA VAL A 169 -19.28 -12.03 -9.70
C VAL A 169 -18.46 -13.05 -10.53
N ALA A 170 -19.15 -13.91 -11.30
CA ALA A 170 -18.52 -14.87 -12.21
C ALA A 170 -17.68 -14.22 -13.33
N ILE A 171 -17.86 -12.93 -13.61
CA ILE A 171 -17.06 -12.20 -14.61
C ILE A 171 -15.81 -11.61 -13.97
N GLY A 172 -15.89 -11.18 -12.70
CA GLY A 172 -14.77 -10.58 -11.98
C GLY A 172 -14.62 -9.09 -12.26
N HIS A 173 -13.59 -8.51 -11.59
CA HIS A 173 -13.28 -7.10 -11.63
C HIS A 173 -11.85 -6.88 -12.11
N PHE A 174 -11.64 -5.85 -12.92
CA PHE A 174 -10.36 -5.61 -13.57
C PHE A 174 -10.03 -4.11 -13.58
N ASN A 175 -8.89 -3.73 -13.02
CA ASN A 175 -8.38 -2.37 -13.20
C ASN A 175 -7.65 -2.25 -14.53
N ALA A 176 -7.99 -1.23 -15.30
CA ALA A 176 -7.24 -0.76 -16.44
C ALA A 176 -6.39 0.44 -16.00
N LEU A 177 -5.07 0.25 -15.90
CA LEU A 177 -4.12 1.26 -15.47
C LEU A 177 -3.40 1.91 -16.66
N PHE A 178 -3.03 3.18 -16.56
CA PHE A 178 -2.38 3.96 -17.63
C PHE A 178 -3.25 4.12 -18.88
N ILE A 179 -4.56 4.28 -18.69
CA ILE A 179 -5.50 4.60 -19.76
C ILE A 179 -5.29 6.02 -20.26
N LYS A 180 -5.78 6.30 -21.47
CA LYS A 180 -5.76 7.65 -22.06
C LYS A 180 -7.12 8.35 -21.97
N ASP A 181 -8.19 7.57 -22.08
CA ASP A 181 -9.56 8.08 -22.12
C ASP A 181 -10.52 7.01 -21.57
N ALA A 182 -11.01 7.21 -20.36
CA ALA A 182 -11.94 6.31 -19.70
C ALA A 182 -13.29 6.22 -20.44
N ASN A 183 -13.69 7.28 -21.16
CA ASN A 183 -14.96 7.31 -21.89
C ASN A 183 -15.01 6.29 -23.03
N LYS A 184 -13.85 5.84 -23.53
CA LYS A 184 -13.74 4.89 -24.65
C LYS A 184 -13.57 3.44 -24.20
N ILE A 185 -13.63 3.16 -22.90
CA ILE A 185 -13.43 1.80 -22.39
C ILE A 185 -14.72 1.00 -22.40
N TYR A 186 -15.83 1.62 -21.95
CA TYR A 186 -17.08 0.88 -21.74
C TYR A 186 -17.57 0.16 -23.00
N ASP A 187 -17.96 -1.09 -22.81
CA ASP A 187 -18.74 -1.91 -23.75
C ASP A 187 -19.66 -2.84 -22.96
N ALA A 188 -20.81 -3.21 -23.52
CA ALA A 188 -21.72 -4.17 -22.91
C ALA A 188 -21.08 -5.56 -22.77
N ASN A 189 -20.17 -5.92 -23.67
CA ASN A 189 -19.34 -7.10 -23.57
C ASN A 189 -18.06 -6.79 -22.76
N PRO A 190 -17.87 -7.41 -21.58
CA PRO A 190 -16.70 -7.14 -20.73
C PRO A 190 -15.36 -7.46 -21.40
N ALA A 191 -15.31 -8.43 -22.30
CA ALA A 191 -14.08 -8.74 -23.05
C ALA A 191 -13.71 -7.62 -24.01
N VAL A 192 -14.70 -6.98 -24.63
CA VAL A 192 -14.50 -5.81 -25.51
C VAL A 192 -14.07 -4.60 -24.67
N ALA A 193 -14.66 -4.38 -23.49
CA ALA A 193 -14.23 -3.31 -22.59
C ALA A 193 -12.75 -3.46 -22.18
N ILE A 194 -12.30 -4.67 -21.84
CA ILE A 194 -10.89 -4.96 -21.56
C ILE A 194 -10.02 -4.68 -22.79
N GLU A 195 -10.45 -5.11 -23.98
CA GLU A 195 -9.71 -4.86 -25.22
C GLU A 195 -9.60 -3.37 -25.53
N ASN A 196 -10.68 -2.60 -25.38
CA ASN A 196 -10.67 -1.15 -25.57
C ASN A 196 -9.64 -0.45 -24.66
N ALA A 197 -9.51 -0.90 -23.41
CA ALA A 197 -8.50 -0.39 -22.50
C ALA A 197 -7.08 -0.77 -22.98
N ARG A 198 -6.88 -2.02 -23.42
CA ARG A 198 -5.58 -2.50 -23.92
C ARG A 198 -5.12 -1.77 -25.18
N GLN A 199 -6.03 -1.44 -26.08
CA GLN A 199 -5.74 -0.65 -27.28
C GLN A 199 -5.22 0.76 -26.96
N GLN A 200 -5.54 1.28 -25.78
CA GLN A 200 -4.96 2.53 -25.27
C GLN A 200 -3.57 2.31 -24.64
N GLY A 201 -3.11 1.08 -24.57
CA GLY A 201 -1.86 0.69 -23.95
C GLY A 201 -1.98 0.48 -22.44
N ALA A 202 -3.17 0.30 -21.90
CA ALA A 202 -3.39 0.01 -20.48
C ALA A 202 -2.75 -1.32 -20.05
N LEU A 203 -2.36 -1.38 -18.78
CA LEU A 203 -2.08 -2.63 -18.08
C LEU A 203 -3.37 -3.07 -17.37
N ILE A 204 -3.72 -4.34 -17.52
CA ILE A 204 -4.93 -4.90 -16.90
C ILE A 204 -4.54 -5.69 -15.65
N GLN A 205 -5.10 -5.32 -14.52
CA GLN A 205 -4.95 -5.99 -13.24
C GLN A 205 -6.22 -6.73 -12.86
N HIS A 206 -6.11 -7.99 -12.49
CA HIS A 206 -7.21 -8.77 -11.93
C HIS A 206 -7.34 -8.46 -10.44
N ASN A 207 -8.48 -7.89 -10.04
CA ASN A 207 -8.74 -7.44 -8.69
C ASN A 207 -9.29 -8.56 -7.81
N HIS A 208 -8.96 -8.56 -6.51
CA HIS A 208 -9.52 -9.37 -5.42
C HIS A 208 -10.14 -10.72 -5.87
N PRO A 209 -9.34 -11.67 -6.37
CA PRO A 209 -9.82 -12.87 -7.09
C PRO A 209 -10.68 -13.82 -6.26
N GLY A 210 -10.74 -13.64 -4.93
CA GLY A 210 -11.57 -14.41 -4.00
C GLY A 210 -12.82 -13.69 -3.50
N TRP A 211 -13.05 -12.44 -3.89
CA TRP A 211 -14.13 -11.63 -3.37
C TRP A 211 -15.51 -12.22 -3.68
N ARG A 212 -16.35 -12.37 -2.62
CA ARG A 212 -17.67 -13.02 -2.69
C ARG A 212 -17.68 -14.42 -3.32
N ARG A 213 -16.54 -15.13 -3.23
CA ARG A 213 -16.38 -16.50 -3.76
C ARG A 213 -15.91 -17.44 -2.65
N THR A 214 -16.13 -18.74 -2.83
CA THR A 214 -15.66 -19.80 -1.94
C THR A 214 -14.24 -20.25 -2.27
N SER A 215 -13.68 -19.80 -3.38
CA SER A 215 -12.32 -20.12 -3.79
C SER A 215 -11.79 -19.06 -4.77
N VAL A 216 -10.46 -19.01 -4.92
CA VAL A 216 -9.77 -18.17 -5.91
C VAL A 216 -9.61 -18.84 -7.30
N LYS A 217 -10.28 -20.00 -7.51
CA LYS A 217 -10.27 -20.68 -8.81
C LYS A 217 -10.84 -19.73 -9.89
N MET A 218 -10.17 -19.66 -11.02
CA MET A 218 -10.63 -18.84 -12.15
C MET A 218 -12.00 -19.29 -12.65
N THR A 219 -12.85 -18.33 -12.97
CA THR A 219 -14.08 -18.56 -13.70
C THR A 219 -13.80 -18.85 -15.18
N GLU A 220 -14.82 -19.22 -15.92
CA GLU A 220 -14.69 -19.42 -17.37
C GLU A 220 -14.27 -18.12 -18.07
N PHE A 221 -14.90 -17.00 -17.75
CA PHE A 221 -14.55 -15.70 -18.30
C PHE A 221 -13.11 -15.29 -17.96
N GLU A 222 -12.72 -15.41 -16.70
CA GLU A 222 -11.34 -15.14 -16.28
C GLU A 222 -10.36 -16.02 -17.06
N THR A 223 -10.63 -17.32 -17.18
CA THR A 223 -9.78 -18.22 -17.96
C THR A 223 -9.59 -17.73 -19.39
N GLN A 224 -10.68 -17.32 -20.06
CA GLN A 224 -10.61 -16.80 -21.42
C GLN A 224 -9.74 -15.54 -21.54
N VAL A 225 -9.85 -14.57 -20.62
CA VAL A 225 -9.05 -13.33 -20.68
C VAL A 225 -7.59 -13.57 -20.30
N TYR A 226 -7.31 -14.55 -19.43
CA TYR A 226 -5.95 -14.98 -19.13
C TYR A 226 -5.29 -15.70 -20.31
N GLU A 227 -6.00 -16.59 -20.99
CA GLU A 227 -5.50 -17.31 -22.18
C GLU A 227 -5.22 -16.38 -23.36
N LYS A 228 -5.99 -15.30 -23.49
CA LYS A 228 -5.69 -14.23 -24.46
C LYS A 228 -4.49 -13.39 -24.11
N GLY A 229 -3.86 -13.60 -22.95
CA GLY A 229 -2.74 -12.79 -22.49
C GLY A 229 -3.12 -11.34 -22.18
N TYR A 230 -4.34 -11.08 -21.77
CA TYR A 230 -4.83 -9.73 -21.49
C TYR A 230 -4.40 -9.21 -20.13
N ILE A 231 -4.18 -10.10 -19.16
CA ILE A 231 -3.87 -9.76 -17.79
C ILE A 231 -2.37 -9.53 -17.60
N ASN A 232 -2.01 -8.42 -16.96
CA ASN A 232 -0.64 -8.03 -16.68
C ASN A 232 -0.28 -8.13 -15.19
N GLY A 233 -1.28 -8.04 -14.30
CA GLY A 233 -1.09 -8.05 -12.86
C GLY A 233 -2.28 -8.66 -12.13
N ILE A 234 -2.07 -8.97 -10.85
CA ILE A 234 -3.09 -9.56 -9.99
C ILE A 234 -2.94 -9.08 -8.56
N GLU A 235 -4.06 -8.77 -7.91
CA GLU A 235 -4.06 -8.53 -6.47
C GLU A 235 -3.89 -9.84 -5.72
N VAL A 236 -2.82 -9.90 -4.95
CA VAL A 236 -2.57 -10.98 -3.98
C VAL A 236 -3.04 -10.60 -2.58
N MET A 237 -3.20 -9.28 -2.34
CA MET A 237 -3.77 -8.71 -1.12
C MET A 237 -4.73 -7.58 -1.50
N ASN A 238 -5.91 -7.55 -0.86
CA ASN A 238 -6.90 -6.49 -1.04
C ASN A 238 -7.61 -6.22 0.29
N GLY A 239 -7.54 -4.98 0.79
CA GLY A 239 -8.01 -4.65 2.14
C GLY A 239 -7.38 -5.59 3.19
N SER A 240 -8.20 -6.26 3.99
CA SER A 240 -7.75 -7.25 4.97
C SER A 240 -7.60 -8.67 4.43
N GLN A 241 -7.78 -8.89 3.13
CA GLN A 241 -7.74 -10.22 2.52
C GLN A 241 -6.37 -10.49 1.89
N PHE A 242 -5.85 -11.69 2.12
CA PHE A 242 -4.64 -12.20 1.49
C PHE A 242 -4.93 -13.54 0.78
N TYR A 243 -4.47 -13.67 -0.46
CA TYR A 243 -4.69 -14.81 -1.34
C TYR A 243 -3.36 -15.52 -1.67
N PRO A 244 -2.70 -16.21 -0.73
CA PRO A 244 -1.34 -16.75 -0.93
C PRO A 244 -1.24 -17.72 -2.10
N SER A 245 -2.27 -18.52 -2.38
CA SER A 245 -2.28 -19.44 -3.53
C SER A 245 -2.26 -18.73 -4.89
N VAL A 246 -2.59 -17.44 -4.93
CA VAL A 246 -2.56 -16.63 -6.15
C VAL A 246 -1.13 -16.24 -6.56
N LEU A 247 -0.18 -16.28 -5.63
CA LEU A 247 1.25 -16.06 -5.93
C LEU A 247 1.76 -17.06 -6.98
N GLN A 248 1.35 -18.34 -6.88
CA GLN A 248 1.71 -19.35 -7.86
C GLN A 248 1.15 -18.98 -9.26
N ARG A 249 -0.10 -18.53 -9.34
CA ARG A 249 -0.69 -18.05 -10.60
C ARG A 249 0.07 -16.86 -11.17
N ALA A 250 0.46 -15.90 -10.30
CA ALA A 250 1.25 -14.74 -10.72
C ALA A 250 2.59 -15.16 -11.34
N GLN A 251 3.27 -16.12 -10.74
CA GLN A 251 4.53 -16.67 -11.26
C GLN A 251 4.33 -17.38 -12.60
N GLU A 252 3.40 -18.32 -12.69
CA GLU A 252 3.11 -19.14 -13.89
C GLU A 252 2.68 -18.27 -15.09
N ARG A 253 1.87 -17.25 -14.84
CA ARG A 253 1.33 -16.35 -15.86
C ARG A 253 2.18 -15.10 -16.08
N ARG A 254 3.30 -14.97 -15.36
CA ARG A 254 4.23 -13.84 -15.45
C ARG A 254 3.55 -12.49 -15.20
N LEU A 255 2.79 -12.40 -14.10
CA LEU A 255 2.06 -11.19 -13.69
C LEU A 255 2.83 -10.43 -12.61
N TYR A 256 2.68 -9.10 -12.58
CA TYR A 256 3.06 -8.37 -11.38
C TYR A 256 2.08 -8.66 -10.25
N VAL A 257 2.57 -8.64 -9.01
CA VAL A 257 1.73 -8.77 -7.81
C VAL A 257 1.39 -7.39 -7.26
N ALA A 258 0.17 -7.26 -6.71
CA ALA A 258 -0.28 -6.03 -6.09
C ALA A 258 -0.91 -6.28 -4.72
N ALA A 259 -0.75 -5.30 -3.83
CA ALA A 259 -1.51 -5.14 -2.60
C ALA A 259 -2.17 -3.78 -2.61
N ASN A 260 -3.48 -3.74 -2.67
CA ASN A 260 -4.25 -2.51 -2.76
C ASN A 260 -5.34 -2.47 -1.71
N THR A 261 -5.95 -1.30 -1.54
CA THR A 261 -6.96 -1.14 -0.49
C THR A 261 -8.38 -1.36 -0.98
N ASP A 262 -8.66 -1.06 -2.25
CA ASP A 262 -10.04 -1.01 -2.77
C ASP A 262 -10.92 -0.07 -1.93
N MET A 263 -10.33 1.08 -1.57
CA MET A 263 -10.89 1.93 -0.53
C MET A 263 -12.06 2.77 -1.04
N HIS A 264 -13.20 2.59 -0.37
CA HIS A 264 -14.43 3.35 -0.61
C HIS A 264 -14.67 4.43 0.45
N LEU A 265 -14.26 4.16 1.71
CA LEU A 265 -14.29 5.10 2.83
C LEU A 265 -12.93 5.79 3.01
N THR A 266 -12.73 6.49 4.12
CA THR A 266 -11.40 6.98 4.51
C THR A 266 -10.56 5.83 5.07
N THR A 267 -9.26 5.83 4.78
CA THR A 267 -8.32 4.82 5.31
C THR A 267 -8.25 4.87 6.83
N GLN A 268 -8.37 6.04 7.43
CA GLN A 268 -8.38 6.21 8.89
C GLN A 268 -9.47 5.39 9.58
N LEU A 269 -10.67 5.31 9.00
CA LEU A 269 -11.77 4.52 9.55
C LEU A 269 -11.54 3.00 9.40
N TYR A 270 -10.87 2.60 8.34
CA TYR A 270 -10.64 1.18 8.05
C TYR A 270 -9.41 0.64 8.77
N TYR A 271 -8.26 1.34 8.65
CA TYR A 271 -6.98 0.88 9.17
C TYR A 271 -6.71 1.30 10.62
N GLN A 272 -7.46 2.26 11.18
CA GLN A 272 -7.40 2.68 12.59
C GLN A 272 -5.98 2.96 13.11
N GLY A 273 -5.13 3.50 12.27
CA GLY A 273 -3.74 3.80 12.61
C GLY A 273 -2.71 2.79 12.08
N GLU A 274 -3.13 1.58 11.74
CA GLU A 274 -2.26 0.61 11.08
C GLU A 274 -1.79 1.09 9.70
N GLN A 275 -0.69 0.52 9.22
CA GLN A 275 -0.20 0.82 7.88
C GLN A 275 -1.09 0.16 6.83
N ARG A 276 -1.59 0.95 5.89
CA ARG A 276 -2.43 0.45 4.80
C ARG A 276 -1.66 -0.44 3.82
N ASN A 277 -2.39 -1.21 3.02
CA ASN A 277 -1.83 -1.98 1.92
C ASN A 277 -1.04 -1.11 0.96
N MET A 278 0.05 -1.65 0.44
CA MET A 278 0.91 -1.00 -0.54
C MET A 278 1.42 -2.00 -1.58
N THR A 279 1.27 -1.67 -2.84
CA THR A 279 2.08 -2.26 -3.91
C THR A 279 3.42 -1.55 -3.91
N LEU A 280 4.49 -2.25 -3.59
CA LEU A 280 5.85 -1.73 -3.60
C LEU A 280 6.39 -1.86 -5.02
N ILE A 281 6.59 -0.73 -5.71
CA ILE A 281 7.04 -0.69 -7.11
C ILE A 281 8.51 -0.30 -7.14
N LEU A 282 9.36 -1.17 -7.69
CA LEU A 282 10.79 -0.93 -7.84
C LEU A 282 11.05 -0.26 -9.20
N ALA A 283 11.23 1.05 -9.18
CA ALA A 283 11.37 1.88 -10.38
C ALA A 283 12.55 2.85 -10.28
N LYS A 284 13.02 3.38 -11.42
CA LYS A 284 14.12 4.35 -11.47
C LYS A 284 13.70 5.72 -10.93
N ASP A 285 12.46 6.09 -11.21
CA ASP A 285 11.81 7.31 -10.74
C ASP A 285 10.29 7.08 -10.69
N LYS A 286 9.55 8.07 -10.18
CA LYS A 286 8.08 7.98 -10.06
C LYS A 286 7.30 8.53 -11.25
N SER A 287 7.95 8.70 -12.42
CA SER A 287 7.24 9.04 -13.66
C SER A 287 6.29 7.91 -14.09
N LEU A 288 5.19 8.27 -14.75
CA LEU A 288 4.25 7.28 -15.28
C LEU A 288 4.93 6.25 -16.20
N GLN A 289 5.95 6.69 -16.95
CA GLN A 289 6.72 5.80 -17.83
C GLN A 289 7.53 4.76 -17.04
N SER A 290 8.28 5.21 -16.03
CA SER A 290 9.14 4.36 -15.20
C SER A 290 8.31 3.38 -14.35
N LEU A 291 7.20 3.86 -13.77
CA LEU A 291 6.26 3.02 -13.03
C LEU A 291 5.61 1.96 -13.92
N LYS A 292 5.17 2.35 -15.13
CA LYS A 292 4.57 1.41 -16.10
C LYS A 292 5.56 0.35 -16.55
N GLU A 293 6.80 0.74 -16.78
CA GLU A 293 7.88 -0.19 -17.13
C GLU A 293 8.16 -1.15 -15.98
N ALA A 294 8.25 -0.67 -14.73
CA ALA A 294 8.45 -1.52 -13.56
C ALA A 294 7.34 -2.57 -13.39
N LEU A 295 6.07 -2.18 -13.59
CA LEU A 295 4.94 -3.11 -13.56
C LEU A 295 5.04 -4.16 -14.70
N LYS A 296 5.38 -3.76 -15.92
CA LYS A 296 5.59 -4.69 -17.05
C LYS A 296 6.70 -5.70 -16.77
N GLU A 297 7.78 -5.26 -16.15
CA GLU A 297 8.91 -6.08 -15.76
C GLU A 297 8.69 -6.83 -14.44
N ARG A 298 7.49 -6.71 -13.85
CA ARG A 298 7.06 -7.38 -12.61
C ARG A 298 7.96 -7.07 -11.40
N ARG A 299 8.58 -5.89 -11.40
CA ARG A 299 9.37 -5.41 -10.27
C ARG A 299 8.44 -4.84 -9.19
N THR A 300 7.63 -5.73 -8.60
CA THR A 300 6.68 -5.38 -7.53
C THR A 300 6.70 -6.39 -6.41
N LEU A 301 6.43 -5.88 -5.19
CA LEU A 301 6.10 -6.68 -4.02
C LEU A 301 4.77 -6.19 -3.45
N ALA A 302 4.03 -7.08 -2.84
CA ALA A 302 2.77 -6.78 -2.15
C ALA A 302 3.03 -6.67 -0.65
N TYR A 303 2.62 -5.56 -0.01
CA TYR A 303 2.72 -5.34 1.43
C TYR A 303 1.34 -5.15 2.05
N SER A 304 1.05 -5.86 3.13
CA SER A 304 -0.16 -5.69 3.94
C SER A 304 0.06 -6.19 5.36
N PHE A 305 -0.28 -5.38 6.36
CA PHE A 305 -0.23 -5.74 7.80
C PHE A 305 1.06 -6.47 8.20
N GLY A 306 2.22 -5.93 7.83
CA GLY A 306 3.53 -6.50 8.15
C GLY A 306 3.95 -7.71 7.31
N THR A 307 3.12 -8.15 6.36
CA THR A 307 3.42 -9.24 5.42
C THR A 307 3.90 -8.69 4.09
N VAL A 308 4.99 -9.25 3.55
CA VAL A 308 5.48 -8.97 2.20
C VAL A 308 5.37 -10.22 1.35
N ALA A 309 4.85 -10.10 0.12
CA ALA A 309 4.68 -11.22 -0.80
C ALA A 309 5.10 -10.87 -2.24
N GLY A 310 5.66 -11.85 -2.95
CA GLY A 310 6.06 -11.64 -4.35
C GLY A 310 6.95 -12.75 -4.91
N ASP A 311 7.65 -12.43 -5.99
CA ASP A 311 8.66 -13.31 -6.57
C ASP A 311 9.73 -13.66 -5.54
N GLU A 312 10.16 -14.94 -5.52
CA GLU A 312 11.08 -15.44 -4.48
C GLU A 312 12.39 -14.67 -4.44
N GLN A 313 13.00 -14.44 -5.63
CA GLN A 313 14.28 -13.74 -5.68
C GLN A 313 14.13 -12.28 -5.25
N LEU A 314 13.08 -11.61 -5.72
CA LEU A 314 12.83 -10.21 -5.38
C LEU A 314 12.50 -10.03 -3.89
N VAL A 315 11.77 -10.96 -3.27
CA VAL A 315 11.51 -10.98 -1.83
C VAL A 315 12.79 -11.14 -1.02
N LYS A 316 13.71 -12.03 -1.47
CA LYS A 316 15.04 -12.21 -0.85
C LYS A 316 15.91 -10.96 -0.98
N ASP A 317 15.95 -10.38 -2.17
CA ASP A 317 16.72 -9.16 -2.44
C ASP A 317 16.23 -7.99 -1.60
N PHE A 318 14.91 -7.85 -1.48
CA PHE A 318 14.27 -6.86 -0.60
C PHE A 318 14.70 -7.05 0.86
N PHE A 319 14.61 -8.28 1.38
CA PHE A 319 15.04 -8.58 2.74
C PHE A 319 16.52 -8.23 2.96
N LEU A 320 17.40 -8.67 2.05
CA LEU A 320 18.84 -8.41 2.15
C LEU A 320 19.18 -6.92 2.03
N ALA A 321 18.41 -6.14 1.29
CA ALA A 321 18.56 -4.69 1.25
C ALA A 321 18.15 -4.02 2.58
N CYS A 322 17.16 -4.57 3.28
CA CYS A 322 16.71 -4.06 4.57
C CYS A 322 17.68 -4.38 5.73
N ILE A 323 18.46 -5.47 5.62
CA ILE A 323 19.22 -6.01 6.75
C ILE A 323 20.73 -5.82 6.55
N HIS A 324 21.37 -5.26 7.57
CA HIS A 324 22.82 -5.25 7.71
C HIS A 324 23.23 -6.28 8.76
N ALA A 325 24.25 -7.11 8.45
CA ALA A 325 24.79 -8.12 9.36
C ALA A 325 26.27 -7.82 9.65
N GLU A 326 26.64 -7.69 10.93
CA GLU A 326 28.00 -7.38 11.39
C GLU A 326 28.45 -8.38 12.46
N VAL A 327 29.66 -8.94 12.33
CA VAL A 327 30.28 -9.77 13.37
C VAL A 327 30.84 -8.86 14.46
N ILE A 328 30.22 -8.92 15.65
CA ILE A 328 30.66 -8.10 16.79
C ILE A 328 31.60 -8.84 17.75
N LYS A 329 31.63 -10.19 17.69
CA LYS A 329 32.54 -11.02 18.53
C LYS A 329 32.65 -12.42 17.94
N THR A 330 33.85 -12.98 18.01
CA THR A 330 34.12 -14.41 17.75
C THR A 330 34.66 -15.05 19.01
N ASP A 331 34.12 -16.22 19.41
CA ASP A 331 34.62 -16.97 20.56
C ASP A 331 35.81 -17.91 20.19
N ALA A 332 36.40 -18.54 21.18
CA ALA A 332 37.55 -19.43 20.99
C ALA A 332 37.24 -20.67 20.13
N ASN A 333 35.95 -21.03 19.97
CA ASN A 333 35.46 -22.14 19.17
C ASN A 333 35.05 -21.73 17.73
N GLY A 334 35.31 -20.47 17.34
CA GLY A 334 34.94 -19.95 16.04
C GLY A 334 33.46 -19.65 15.88
N LYS A 335 32.68 -19.56 16.96
CA LYS A 335 31.29 -19.17 16.93
C LYS A 335 31.17 -17.65 17.01
N HIS A 336 30.38 -17.07 16.11
CA HIS A 336 30.22 -15.64 15.98
C HIS A 336 28.99 -15.12 16.74
N LYS A 337 29.09 -13.94 17.32
CA LYS A 337 27.97 -13.07 17.67
C LYS A 337 27.81 -12.08 16.53
N VAL A 338 26.65 -12.07 15.92
CA VAL A 338 26.32 -11.24 14.77
C VAL A 338 25.21 -10.28 15.15
N MET A 339 25.44 -9.00 14.94
CA MET A 339 24.41 -7.98 15.06
C MET A 339 23.68 -7.88 13.70
N LEU A 340 22.38 -8.14 13.71
CA LEU A 340 21.48 -7.88 12.60
C LEU A 340 20.81 -6.53 12.83
N THR A 341 20.96 -5.61 11.90
CA THR A 341 20.32 -4.28 11.94
C THR A 341 19.30 -4.20 10.82
N ASN A 342 18.04 -3.93 11.18
CA ASN A 342 16.96 -3.67 10.24
C ASN A 342 16.86 -2.17 9.99
N ASN A 343 17.15 -1.75 8.76
CA ASN A 343 17.10 -0.37 8.30
C ASN A 343 15.78 0.00 7.61
N SER A 344 14.72 -0.79 7.80
CA SER A 344 13.42 -0.58 7.17
C SER A 344 12.30 -0.42 8.19
N SER A 345 11.16 0.05 7.73
CA SER A 345 9.91 0.12 8.51
C SER A 345 9.11 -1.19 8.54
N VAL A 346 9.67 -2.30 8.09
CA VAL A 346 9.05 -3.62 8.12
C VAL A 346 9.66 -4.46 9.22
N ASP A 347 8.83 -5.03 10.10
CA ASP A 347 9.28 -6.05 11.05
C ASP A 347 9.55 -7.37 10.32
N PHE A 348 10.58 -8.12 10.74
CA PHE A 348 10.88 -9.43 10.17
C PHE A 348 10.82 -10.53 11.24
N HIS A 349 10.05 -11.57 10.97
CA HIS A 349 9.90 -12.73 11.84
C HIS A 349 10.88 -13.83 11.40
N LEU A 350 12.02 -13.89 12.06
CA LEU A 350 13.11 -14.82 11.74
C LEU A 350 12.92 -16.14 12.48
N ASN A 351 12.84 -17.24 11.76
CA ASN A 351 12.67 -18.58 12.31
C ASN A 351 13.96 -19.41 12.18
N PHE A 352 14.63 -19.60 13.30
CA PHE A 352 15.84 -20.40 13.43
C PHE A 352 15.48 -21.83 13.90
N ASN A 353 15.12 -22.73 12.99
CA ASN A 353 14.77 -24.12 13.29
C ASN A 353 13.68 -24.27 14.39
N GLY A 354 12.60 -23.51 14.25
CA GLY A 354 11.47 -23.54 15.18
C GLY A 354 11.52 -22.48 16.31
N ASN A 355 12.62 -21.75 16.45
CA ASN A 355 12.74 -20.61 17.36
C ASN A 355 12.51 -19.31 16.58
N SER A 356 11.34 -18.71 16.75
CA SER A 356 11.00 -17.43 16.12
C SER A 356 11.53 -16.25 16.92
N VAL A 357 12.07 -15.28 16.21
CA VAL A 357 12.65 -14.03 16.73
C VAL A 357 12.12 -12.88 15.88
N CYS A 358 11.53 -11.85 16.49
CA CYS A 358 11.20 -10.63 15.79
C CYS A 358 12.43 -9.72 15.70
N LEU A 359 12.75 -9.26 14.50
CA LEU A 359 13.67 -8.18 14.25
C LEU A 359 12.83 -6.95 13.87
N ASP A 360 12.53 -6.15 14.87
CA ASP A 360 11.62 -5.02 14.75
C ASP A 360 12.13 -3.97 13.75
N ALA A 361 11.23 -3.18 13.20
CA ALA A 361 11.54 -2.07 12.32
C ALA A 361 12.56 -1.10 12.96
N CYS A 362 13.52 -0.63 12.18
CA CYS A 362 14.54 0.33 12.61
C CYS A 362 15.28 -0.09 13.90
N SER A 363 15.52 -1.40 14.10
CA SER A 363 16.13 -1.95 15.32
C SER A 363 17.32 -2.87 15.02
N SER A 364 18.03 -3.28 16.07
CA SER A 364 19.13 -4.24 15.98
C SER A 364 18.94 -5.39 16.96
N ARG A 365 19.39 -6.58 16.56
CA ARG A 365 19.35 -7.78 17.41
C ARG A 365 20.62 -8.61 17.25
N VAL A 366 21.15 -9.11 18.37
CA VAL A 366 22.32 -9.99 18.36
C VAL A 366 21.88 -11.45 18.31
N VAL A 367 22.38 -12.17 17.33
CA VAL A 367 22.19 -13.61 17.15
C VAL A 367 23.52 -14.38 17.16
N SER A 368 23.48 -15.70 17.31
CA SER A 368 24.68 -16.54 17.24
C SER A 368 24.74 -17.24 15.89
N ALA A 369 25.90 -17.23 15.27
CA ALA A 369 26.16 -17.87 13.98
C ALA A 369 27.39 -18.77 14.01
N GLY A 370 27.43 -19.76 13.09
CA GLY A 370 28.66 -20.41 12.66
C GLY A 370 29.25 -19.68 11.46
N LYS A 371 29.61 -20.45 10.41
CA LYS A 371 30.09 -19.88 9.12
C LYS A 371 29.01 -19.15 8.31
N SER A 372 27.75 -19.33 8.65
CA SER A 372 26.62 -18.63 8.06
C SER A 372 25.47 -18.52 9.06
N LEU A 373 24.58 -17.53 8.84
CA LEU A 373 23.24 -17.49 9.40
C LEU A 373 22.26 -18.08 8.40
N SER A 374 21.43 -19.02 8.83
CA SER A 374 20.35 -19.58 8.00
C SER A 374 19.06 -19.61 8.79
N PHE A 375 18.01 -19.02 8.23
CA PHE A 375 16.68 -18.93 8.84
C PHE A 375 15.60 -18.81 7.77
N ILE A 376 14.35 -19.10 8.15
CA ILE A 376 13.16 -18.79 7.36
C ILE A 376 12.61 -17.45 7.84
N VAL A 377 12.04 -16.66 6.95
CA VAL A 377 11.36 -15.40 7.33
C VAL A 377 9.87 -15.58 7.17
N ASP A 378 9.18 -15.80 8.31
CA ASP A 378 7.80 -16.29 8.35
C ASP A 378 6.75 -15.28 7.83
N ASN A 379 7.05 -13.98 7.83
CA ASN A 379 6.17 -12.95 7.27
C ASN A 379 6.53 -12.50 5.84
N LEU A 380 7.46 -13.21 5.20
CA LEU A 380 7.70 -13.10 3.76
C LEU A 380 7.06 -14.29 3.04
N TRP A 381 6.32 -14.02 1.96
CA TRP A 381 5.59 -15.04 1.23
C TRP A 381 6.05 -15.13 -0.22
N ILE A 382 6.27 -16.35 -0.68
CA ILE A 382 6.74 -16.70 -2.02
C ILE A 382 5.82 -17.74 -2.67
N PRO A 383 5.82 -17.86 -4.02
CA PRO A 383 5.13 -18.95 -4.71
C PRO A 383 5.63 -20.34 -4.28
N GLY A 384 4.77 -21.35 -4.46
CA GLY A 384 5.11 -22.76 -4.24
C GLY A 384 4.86 -23.27 -2.83
N ASP A 385 5.22 -24.52 -2.59
CA ASP A 385 4.94 -25.25 -1.35
C ASP A 385 5.74 -24.73 -0.15
N ALA A 386 6.93 -24.18 -0.38
CA ALA A 386 7.76 -23.61 0.67
C ALA A 386 7.14 -22.40 1.36
N ARG A 387 6.31 -21.63 0.66
CA ARG A 387 5.57 -20.43 1.10
C ARG A 387 6.44 -19.30 1.66
N HIS A 388 7.49 -19.60 2.41
CA HIS A 388 8.39 -18.64 3.06
C HIS A 388 9.82 -18.84 2.61
N PRO A 389 10.58 -17.77 2.30
CA PRO A 389 11.93 -17.90 1.80
C PRO A 389 12.89 -18.30 2.93
N ARG A 390 13.82 -19.18 2.59
CA ARG A 390 15.02 -19.41 3.39
C ARG A 390 16.10 -18.42 2.99
N ILE A 391 16.60 -17.70 3.97
CA ILE A 391 17.70 -16.74 3.82
C ILE A 391 18.97 -17.34 4.38
N VAL A 392 20.08 -17.16 3.65
CA VAL A 392 21.43 -17.55 4.10
C VAL A 392 22.34 -16.35 3.98
N ILE A 393 22.89 -15.89 5.09
CA ILE A 393 23.87 -14.81 5.12
C ILE A 393 25.23 -15.41 5.48
N PRO A 394 26.21 -15.41 4.56
CA PRO A 394 27.59 -15.80 4.87
C PRO A 394 28.17 -14.91 5.94
N ILE A 395 28.88 -15.50 6.91
CA ILE A 395 29.59 -14.77 7.96
C ILE A 395 31.08 -14.83 7.62
N GLN A 396 31.66 -13.67 7.34
CA GLN A 396 33.07 -13.52 6.98
C GLN A 396 33.86 -12.95 8.14
#